data_64a673b0ae56e5a75397f95e73638796
#
_entry.id   64a673b0ae56e5a75397f95e73638796
#
_cell.length_a   1.000
_cell.length_b   1.000
_cell.length_c   1.000
_cell.angle_alpha   90.00
_cell.angle_beta   90.00
_cell.angle_gamma   90.00
#
_symmetry.space_group_name_H-M   'P 1'
#
loop_
_entity.id
_entity.type
_entity.pdbx_description
1 polymer ?
#
loop_
_entity_poly.entity_id
_entity_poly.type
_entity_poly.pdbx_seq_one_letter_code
_entity_poly.pdbx_strand_id
1 'polypeptide(L)'
;MKVILLEPALDELTEARDYYLKQASARIAAAFVEQFNNTASLILAHPDLGKPISPRLRSISINHFPYSVIYRITSESIIVQAVAHQRRRPAYWAKRR
;
A
#
# COMPACT_ATOMS: atom_id res chain seq x y z
N MET A 1 16.98 1.22 6.79
CA MET A 1 15.55 1.56 6.80
C MET A 1 14.75 0.36 6.32
N LYS A 2 13.59 0.12 6.86
CA LYS A 2 12.74 -1.02 6.51
C LYS A 2 11.29 -0.58 6.33
N VAL A 3 10.50 -1.41 5.63
CA VAL A 3 9.08 -1.18 5.45
C VAL A 3 8.32 -1.99 6.50
N ILE A 4 7.41 -1.34 7.21
CA ILE A 4 6.56 -1.95 8.21
C ILE A 4 5.11 -1.67 7.84
N LEU A 5 4.28 -2.71 7.78
CA LEU A 5 2.85 -2.55 7.56
C LEU A 5 2.13 -2.52 8.91
N LEU A 6 1.28 -1.52 9.11
CA LEU A 6 0.33 -1.58 10.21
C LEU A 6 -0.61 -2.77 9.98
N GLU A 7 -1.14 -3.33 11.05
CA GLU A 7 -2.02 -4.49 10.97
C GLU A 7 -3.21 -4.28 10.03
N PRO A 8 -3.93 -3.14 10.08
CA PRO A 8 -5.01 -2.91 9.10
C PRO A 8 -4.53 -2.87 7.65
N ALA A 9 -3.31 -2.37 7.40
CA ALA A 9 -2.75 -2.36 6.05
C ALA A 9 -2.44 -3.78 5.57
N LEU A 10 -1.90 -4.61 6.45
CA LEU A 10 -1.64 -6.01 6.13
C LEU A 10 -2.93 -6.76 5.83
N ASP A 11 -3.98 -6.50 6.62
CA ASP A 11 -5.30 -7.09 6.39
C ASP A 11 -5.85 -6.67 5.03
N GLU A 12 -5.71 -5.40 4.67
CA GLU A 12 -6.16 -4.89 3.37
C GLU A 12 -5.40 -5.54 2.21
N LEU A 13 -4.09 -5.72 2.35
CA LEU A 13 -3.27 -6.40 1.36
C LEU A 13 -3.74 -7.85 1.16
N THR A 14 -3.96 -8.54 2.26
CA THR A 14 -4.40 -9.94 2.25
C THR A 14 -5.80 -10.07 1.64
N GLU A 15 -6.72 -9.19 2.03
CA GLU A 15 -8.09 -9.19 1.48
C GLU A 15 -8.10 -8.92 -0.02
N ALA A 16 -7.27 -8.00 -0.50
CA ALA A 16 -7.17 -7.71 -1.92
C ALA A 16 -6.62 -8.91 -2.69
N ARG A 17 -5.58 -9.55 -2.16
CA ARG A 17 -5.03 -10.78 -2.75
C ARG A 17 -6.09 -11.87 -2.84
N ASP A 18 -6.83 -12.08 -1.77
CA ASP A 18 -7.88 -13.11 -1.71
C ASP A 18 -9.02 -12.79 -2.67
N TYR A 19 -9.38 -11.52 -2.81
CA TYR A 19 -10.35 -11.09 -3.79
C TYR A 19 -9.93 -11.50 -5.21
N TYR A 20 -8.68 -11.20 -5.60
CA TYR A 20 -8.19 -11.58 -6.92
C TYR A 20 -8.08 -13.08 -7.09
N LEU A 21 -7.74 -13.80 -6.02
CA LEU A 21 -7.68 -15.26 -6.07
C LEU A 21 -9.04 -15.87 -6.39
N LYS A 22 -10.11 -15.32 -5.80
CA LYS A 22 -11.47 -15.81 -5.99
C LYS A 22 -12.10 -15.31 -7.30
N GLN A 23 -11.89 -14.04 -7.64
CA GLN A 23 -12.60 -13.38 -8.73
C GLN A 23 -11.85 -13.40 -10.06
N ALA A 24 -10.57 -13.67 -10.03
CA ALA A 24 -9.74 -13.72 -11.24
C ALA A 24 -8.98 -15.05 -11.32
N SER A 25 -7.76 -15.10 -10.76
CA SER A 25 -6.96 -16.31 -10.82
C SER A 25 -5.81 -16.23 -9.81
N ALA A 26 -5.19 -17.37 -9.53
CA ALA A 26 -3.97 -17.42 -8.71
C ALA A 26 -2.85 -16.58 -9.32
N ARG A 27 -2.75 -16.55 -10.64
CA ARG A 27 -1.75 -15.76 -11.36
C ARG A 27 -1.95 -14.27 -11.14
N ILE A 28 -3.18 -13.77 -11.20
CA ILE A 28 -3.48 -12.36 -10.97
C ILE A 28 -3.25 -11.99 -9.51
N ALA A 29 -3.66 -12.85 -8.58
CA ALA A 29 -3.40 -12.63 -7.15
C ALA A 29 -1.89 -12.53 -6.87
N ALA A 30 -1.09 -13.42 -7.45
CA ALA A 30 0.36 -13.37 -7.32
C ALA A 30 0.96 -12.11 -7.94
N ALA A 31 0.45 -11.68 -9.09
CA ALA A 31 0.88 -10.45 -9.75
C ALA A 31 0.59 -9.22 -8.87
N PHE A 32 -0.55 -9.20 -8.20
CA PHE A 32 -0.89 -8.10 -7.28
C PHE A 32 0.13 -8.01 -6.14
N VAL A 33 0.45 -9.13 -5.49
CA VAL A 33 1.43 -9.16 -4.41
C VAL A 33 2.81 -8.75 -4.90
N GLU A 34 3.20 -9.20 -6.09
CA GLU A 34 4.47 -8.81 -6.70
C GLU A 34 4.53 -7.31 -6.95
N GLN A 35 3.46 -6.71 -7.47
CA GLN A 35 3.40 -5.27 -7.71
C GLN A 35 3.42 -4.48 -6.40
N PHE A 36 2.78 -4.97 -5.35
CA PHE A 36 2.90 -4.38 -4.03
C PHE A 36 4.35 -4.40 -3.56
N ASN A 37 5.03 -5.54 -3.67
CA ASN A 37 6.43 -5.67 -3.25
C ASN A 37 7.35 -4.75 -4.05
N ASN A 38 7.11 -4.61 -5.34
CA ASN A 38 7.86 -3.68 -6.20
C ASN A 38 7.65 -2.24 -5.73
N THR A 39 6.41 -1.87 -5.40
CA THR A 39 6.08 -0.54 -4.88
C THR A 39 6.77 -0.29 -3.53
N ALA A 40 6.75 -1.27 -2.65
CA ALA A 40 7.43 -1.17 -1.35
C ALA A 40 8.94 -0.98 -1.52
N SER A 41 9.55 -1.72 -2.42
CA SER A 41 10.99 -1.56 -2.72
C SER A 41 11.30 -0.18 -3.30
N LEU A 42 10.41 0.32 -4.14
CA LEU A 42 10.58 1.62 -4.77
C LEU A 42 10.52 2.75 -3.76
N ILE A 43 9.55 2.75 -2.85
CA ILE A 43 9.46 3.78 -1.81
C ILE A 43 10.56 3.64 -0.76
N LEU A 44 11.08 2.45 -0.55
CA LEU A 44 12.23 2.26 0.32
C LEU A 44 13.49 2.90 -0.28
N ALA A 45 13.68 2.78 -1.59
CA ALA A 45 14.78 3.41 -2.30
C ALA A 45 14.60 4.92 -2.45
N HIS A 46 13.35 5.38 -2.62
CA HIS A 46 13.00 6.77 -2.87
C HIS A 46 11.78 7.17 -2.04
N PRO A 47 11.95 7.43 -0.72
CA PRO A 47 10.80 7.68 0.17
C PRO A 47 9.93 8.87 -0.24
N ASP A 48 10.49 9.86 -0.93
CA ASP A 48 9.76 11.06 -1.35
C ASP A 48 8.97 10.87 -2.64
N LEU A 49 9.00 9.67 -3.22
CA LEU A 49 8.37 9.42 -4.52
C LEU A 49 6.86 9.55 -4.48
N GLY A 50 6.22 9.14 -3.37
CA GLY A 50 4.78 9.25 -3.23
C GLY A 50 4.32 10.69 -3.16
N LYS A 51 3.10 10.94 -3.67
CA LYS A 51 2.47 12.26 -3.63
C LYS A 51 2.08 12.60 -2.19
N PRO A 52 2.46 13.77 -1.66
CA PRO A 52 1.99 14.20 -0.35
C PRO A 52 0.46 14.37 -0.36
N ILE A 53 -0.22 13.77 0.59
CA ILE A 53 -1.68 13.89 0.75
C ILE A 53 -2.06 14.52 2.08
N SER A 54 -1.12 14.66 2.98
CA SER A 54 -1.23 15.40 4.23
C SER A 54 0.19 15.74 4.69
N PRO A 55 0.36 16.50 5.79
CA PRO A 55 1.71 16.81 6.27
C PRO A 55 2.57 15.59 6.59
N ARG A 56 1.95 14.44 6.88
CA ARG A 56 2.66 13.24 7.32
C ARG A 56 2.53 12.05 6.39
N LEU A 57 1.61 12.10 5.43
CA LEU A 57 1.27 10.94 4.60
C LEU A 57 1.55 11.19 3.13
N ARG A 58 1.99 10.15 2.47
CA ARG A 58 2.17 10.09 1.03
C ARG A 58 1.39 8.93 0.44
N SER A 59 1.04 9.04 -0.83
CA SER A 59 0.29 8.03 -1.57
C SER A 59 1.01 7.70 -2.86
N ILE A 60 1.10 6.42 -3.17
CA ILE A 60 1.61 5.94 -4.45
C ILE A 60 0.73 4.80 -4.95
N SER A 61 0.36 4.85 -6.23
CA SER A 61 -0.46 3.81 -6.85
C SER A 61 0.34 2.53 -7.06
N ILE A 62 -0.30 1.39 -6.84
CA ILE A 62 0.23 0.08 -7.23
C ILE A 62 -0.01 -0.09 -8.72
N ASN A 63 1.07 -0.34 -9.47
CA ASN A 63 1.01 -0.43 -10.91
C ASN A 63 0.05 -1.54 -11.36
N HIS A 64 -0.84 -1.24 -12.33
CA HIS A 64 -1.84 -2.14 -12.93
C HIS A 64 -3.02 -2.52 -12.03
N PHE A 65 -3.07 -2.05 -10.80
CA PHE A 65 -4.16 -2.38 -9.87
C PHE A 65 -4.75 -1.12 -9.26
N PRO A 66 -6.07 -1.09 -8.99
CA PRO A 66 -6.73 0.11 -8.47
C PRO A 66 -6.54 0.30 -6.96
N TYR A 67 -5.31 0.18 -6.51
CA TYR A 67 -4.95 0.33 -5.10
C TYR A 67 -3.81 1.32 -4.95
N SER A 68 -3.78 2.00 -3.82
CA SER A 68 -2.70 2.90 -3.46
C SER A 68 -2.09 2.49 -2.12
N VAL A 69 -0.78 2.63 -2.02
CA VAL A 69 -0.06 2.47 -0.76
C VAL A 69 -0.01 3.84 -0.09
N ILE A 70 -0.57 3.92 1.11
CA ILE A 70 -0.54 5.13 1.93
C ILE A 70 0.53 4.92 2.99
N TYR A 71 1.52 5.79 3.03
CA TYR A 71 2.65 5.58 3.92
C TYR A 71 3.16 6.88 4.53
N ARG A 72 3.91 6.75 5.60
CA ARG A 72 4.66 7.85 6.23
C ARG A 72 6.10 7.44 6.45
N ILE A 73 6.97 8.43 6.54
CA ILE A 73 8.39 8.23 6.71
C ILE A 73 8.74 8.55 8.16
N THR A 74 9.46 7.65 8.80
CA THR A 74 10.06 7.90 10.11
C THR A 74 11.59 7.90 9.98
N SER A 75 12.29 8.20 11.07
CA SER A 75 13.76 8.19 11.05
C SER A 75 14.36 6.83 10.69
N GLU A 76 13.63 5.73 10.95
CA GLU A 76 14.15 4.37 10.79
C GLU A 76 13.34 3.50 9.83
N SER A 77 12.14 3.94 9.45
CA SER A 77 11.20 3.06 8.75
C SER A 77 10.29 3.83 7.81
N ILE A 78 9.77 3.08 6.84
CA ILE A 78 8.58 3.46 6.07
C ILE A 78 7.42 2.70 6.69
N ILE A 79 6.41 3.42 7.19
CA ILE A 79 5.23 2.82 7.79
C ILE A 79 4.09 2.84 6.77
N VAL A 80 3.69 1.67 6.31
CA VAL A 80 2.52 1.54 5.42
C VAL A 80 1.27 1.57 6.28
N GLN A 81 0.50 2.63 6.14
CA GLN A 81 -0.68 2.89 6.96
C GLN A 81 -1.93 2.25 6.36
N ALA A 82 -1.99 2.14 5.04
CA ALA A 82 -3.10 1.51 4.34
C ALA A 82 -2.68 0.98 2.98
N VAL A 83 -3.39 -0.04 2.52
CA VAL A 83 -3.42 -0.47 1.12
C VAL A 83 -4.87 -0.23 0.68
N ALA A 84 -5.09 0.92 0.04
CA ALA A 84 -6.41 1.48 -0.14
C ALA A 84 -6.91 1.32 -1.57
N HIS A 85 -8.08 0.68 -1.73
CA HIS A 85 -8.75 0.67 -3.02
C HIS A 85 -9.13 2.11 -3.40
N GLN A 86 -8.86 2.50 -4.64
CA GLN A 86 -9.00 3.89 -5.10
C GLN A 86 -10.45 4.40 -5.10
N ARG A 87 -11.44 3.49 -5.05
CA ARG A 87 -12.86 3.85 -4.97
C ARG A 87 -13.39 3.93 -3.56
N ARG A 88 -12.56 3.63 -2.57
CA ARG A 88 -12.97 3.68 -1.19
C ARG A 88 -13.02 5.12 -0.69
N ARG A 89 -13.79 5.36 0.40
CA ARG A 89 -13.88 6.69 1.02
C ARG A 89 -12.47 7.23 1.27
N PRO A 90 -12.17 8.47 0.84
CA PRO A 90 -10.88 9.08 1.09
C PRO A 90 -10.60 9.24 2.58
N ALA A 91 -9.33 9.08 2.95
CA ALA A 91 -8.81 9.35 4.30
C ALA A 91 -9.40 8.48 5.44
N TYR A 92 -10.02 7.34 5.12
CA TYR A 92 -10.48 6.42 6.16
C TYR A 92 -9.33 5.88 7.02
N TRP A 93 -8.12 5.93 6.49
CA TRP A 93 -6.90 5.48 7.16
C TRP A 93 -6.27 6.53 8.08
N ALA A 94 -6.78 7.75 8.11
CA ALA A 94 -6.06 8.92 8.65
C ALA A 94 -5.71 8.79 10.14
N LYS A 95 -6.53 8.07 10.91
CA LYS A 95 -6.32 7.89 12.35
C LYS A 95 -5.61 6.60 12.72
N ARG A 96 -5.12 5.86 11.76
CA ARG A 96 -4.38 4.62 12.02
C ARG A 96 -3.01 4.93 12.60
N ARG A 97 -2.57 4.04 13.45
CA ARG A 97 -1.26 4.17 14.09
C ARG A 97 -0.46 2.89 13.98
#